data_c53408330f253a9ce9407d91b9f7a449
#
_entry.id   c53408330f253a9ce9407d91b9f7a449
#
_cell.length_a   1.000
_cell.length_b   1.000
_cell.length_c   1.000
_cell.angle_alpha   90.00
_cell.angle_beta   90.00
_cell.angle_gamma   90.00
#
_symmetry.space_group_name_H-M   'P 1'
#
loop_
_entity.id
_entity.type
_entity.pdbx_description
1 polymer ?
#
loop_
_entity_poly.entity_id
_entity_poly.type
_entity_poly.pdbx_seq_one_letter_code
_entity_poly.pdbx_strand_id
1 'polypeptide(L)'
;MPLTYRRMTPADFPACARELIAAFAEAPWSEVWTDEQAYDRIDEIMSARISRGIVCMDGEVCISMLCGRIMTYQDKKMFWVDEFSVLPAFQRQGVGSRMLIFLRQELQKEPKPINHMALITEHGFPALRFTKRTALWGCRTNWSWQAT
;
A
#
# COMPACT_ATOMS: atom_id res chain seq x y z
N MET A 1 -20.84 -9.54 1.14
CA MET A 1 -19.94 -9.97 2.22
C MET A 1 -19.19 -8.77 2.76
N PRO A 2 -19.04 -8.65 4.08
CA PRO A 2 -18.23 -7.57 4.64
C PRO A 2 -16.76 -7.77 4.28
N LEU A 3 -16.08 -6.66 4.00
CA LEU A 3 -14.66 -6.68 3.72
C LEU A 3 -13.87 -6.82 5.02
N THR A 4 -12.78 -7.57 4.97
CA THR A 4 -11.89 -7.80 6.11
C THR A 4 -10.58 -7.08 5.88
N TYR A 5 -10.14 -6.30 6.87
CA TYR A 5 -8.85 -5.61 6.86
C TYR A 5 -7.95 -6.30 7.87
N ARG A 6 -6.78 -6.75 7.44
CA ARG A 6 -5.83 -7.44 8.31
C ARG A 6 -4.41 -7.35 7.79
N ARG A 7 -3.46 -7.81 8.58
CA ARG A 7 -2.08 -7.89 8.14
C ARG A 7 -1.91 -8.95 7.03
N MET A 8 -1.04 -8.64 6.08
CA MET A 8 -0.65 -9.54 5.01
C MET A 8 0.30 -10.62 5.53
N THR A 9 0.09 -11.84 5.09
CA THR A 9 0.99 -12.96 5.37
C THR A 9 1.45 -13.56 4.04
N PRO A 10 2.51 -14.40 4.02
CA PRO A 10 2.96 -15.03 2.78
C PRO A 10 1.87 -15.85 2.06
N ALA A 11 0.91 -16.39 2.80
CA ALA A 11 -0.22 -17.11 2.20
C ALA A 11 -1.09 -16.20 1.32
N ASP A 12 -1.01 -14.89 1.51
CA ASP A 12 -1.77 -13.90 0.73
C ASP A 12 -1.09 -13.51 -0.58
N PHE A 13 0.18 -13.83 -0.75
CA PHE A 13 0.95 -13.34 -1.91
C PHE A 13 0.31 -13.70 -3.25
N PRO A 14 -0.20 -14.92 -3.48
CA PRO A 14 -0.86 -15.21 -4.76
C PRO A 14 -2.09 -14.35 -5.01
N ALA A 15 -2.93 -14.11 -4.00
CA ALA A 15 -4.10 -13.24 -4.14
C ALA A 15 -3.71 -11.78 -4.35
N CYS A 16 -2.66 -11.32 -3.66
CA CYS A 16 -2.12 -9.98 -3.83
C CYS A 16 -1.52 -9.79 -5.23
N ALA A 17 -0.85 -10.80 -5.76
CA ALA A 17 -0.31 -10.75 -7.12
C ALA A 17 -1.42 -10.56 -8.15
N ARG A 18 -2.52 -11.31 -8.02
CA ARG A 18 -3.68 -11.15 -8.92
C ARG A 18 -4.28 -9.75 -8.82
N GLU A 19 -4.37 -9.22 -7.60
CA GLU A 19 -4.87 -7.87 -7.37
C GLU A 19 -3.96 -6.82 -8.04
N LEU A 20 -2.65 -6.94 -7.86
CA LEU A 20 -1.67 -6.02 -8.46
C LEU A 20 -1.79 -6.00 -9.99
N ILE A 21 -1.86 -7.17 -10.60
CA ILE A 21 -1.98 -7.29 -12.07
C ILE A 21 -3.23 -6.54 -12.54
N ALA A 22 -4.36 -6.77 -11.91
CA ALA A 22 -5.62 -6.16 -12.30
C ALA A 22 -5.63 -4.65 -12.07
N ALA A 23 -5.09 -4.20 -10.95
CA ALA A 23 -5.08 -2.78 -10.59
C ALA A 23 -4.20 -1.96 -11.53
N PHE A 24 -3.02 -2.46 -11.88
CA PHE A 24 -2.08 -1.73 -12.71
C PHE A 24 -2.28 -1.94 -14.21
N ALA A 25 -3.16 -2.84 -14.61
CA ALA A 25 -3.56 -2.97 -16.02
C ALA A 25 -4.38 -1.78 -16.51
N GLU A 26 -5.07 -1.09 -15.59
CA GLU A 26 -5.92 0.04 -15.92
C GLU A 26 -5.12 1.34 -16.08
N ALA A 27 -5.70 2.29 -16.85
CA ALA A 27 -5.11 3.62 -16.98
C ALA A 27 -5.07 4.32 -15.61
N PRO A 28 -4.10 5.18 -15.34
CA PRO A 28 -3.06 5.68 -16.23
C PRO A 28 -1.83 4.78 -16.34
N TRP A 29 -1.72 3.72 -15.52
CA TRP A 29 -0.52 2.91 -15.50
C TRP A 29 -0.41 2.02 -16.74
N SER A 30 -1.49 1.34 -17.12
CA SER A 30 -1.56 0.45 -18.30
C SER A 30 -0.36 -0.51 -18.35
N GLU A 31 0.00 -1.08 -17.21
CA GLU A 31 1.13 -1.99 -17.08
C GLU A 31 0.69 -3.43 -17.26
N VAL A 32 1.56 -4.22 -17.87
CA VAL A 32 1.33 -5.66 -18.05
C VAL A 32 2.31 -6.41 -17.17
N TRP A 33 1.78 -7.12 -16.19
CA TRP A 33 2.57 -7.94 -15.27
C TRP A 33 2.22 -9.42 -15.48
N THR A 34 3.24 -10.28 -15.48
CA THR A 34 2.99 -11.72 -15.40
C THR A 34 2.72 -12.11 -13.94
N ASP A 35 2.12 -13.29 -13.75
CA ASP A 35 1.87 -13.82 -12.39
C ASP A 35 3.18 -13.91 -11.61
N GLU A 36 4.24 -14.42 -12.24
CA GLU A 36 5.55 -14.55 -11.61
C GLU A 36 6.14 -13.21 -11.21
N GLN A 37 6.08 -12.22 -12.11
CA GLN A 37 6.60 -10.89 -11.84
C GLN A 37 5.87 -10.23 -10.67
N ALA A 38 4.56 -10.32 -10.64
CA ALA A 38 3.76 -9.73 -9.57
C ALA A 38 4.03 -10.41 -8.23
N TYR A 39 4.10 -11.74 -8.23
CA TYR A 39 4.44 -12.50 -7.03
C TYR A 39 5.83 -12.12 -6.51
N ASP A 40 6.82 -12.10 -7.39
CA ASP A 40 8.21 -11.78 -7.03
C ASP A 40 8.31 -10.36 -6.45
N ARG A 41 7.60 -9.40 -7.04
CA ARG A 41 7.58 -8.02 -6.53
C ARG A 41 7.11 -7.97 -5.08
N ILE A 42 6.01 -8.66 -4.78
CA ILE A 42 5.44 -8.68 -3.42
C ILE A 42 6.38 -9.41 -2.46
N ASP A 43 6.86 -10.58 -2.87
CA ASP A 43 7.79 -11.38 -2.07
C ASP A 43 9.04 -10.60 -1.72
N GLU A 44 9.63 -9.91 -2.69
CA GLU A 44 10.83 -9.09 -2.48
C GLU A 44 10.57 -7.97 -1.48
N ILE A 45 9.46 -7.23 -1.63
CA ILE A 45 9.12 -6.15 -0.70
C ILE A 45 8.91 -6.70 0.71
N MET A 46 8.26 -7.85 0.83
CA MET A 46 7.87 -8.43 2.12
C MET A 46 8.95 -9.31 2.76
N SER A 47 10.11 -9.46 2.13
CA SER A 47 11.15 -10.39 2.57
C SER A 47 12.04 -9.88 3.69
N ALA A 48 12.00 -8.61 4.02
CA ALA A 48 12.86 -8.02 5.03
C ALA A 48 12.21 -8.01 6.41
N ARG A 49 13.05 -8.03 7.45
CA ARG A 49 12.59 -7.91 8.84
C ARG A 49 11.74 -6.65 9.09
N ILE A 50 12.02 -5.59 8.34
CA ILE A 50 11.35 -4.30 8.47
C ILE A 50 10.10 -4.19 7.60
N SER A 51 9.76 -5.24 6.85
CA SER A 51 8.61 -5.22 5.95
C SER A 51 7.28 -5.37 6.70
N ARG A 52 6.28 -4.62 6.25
CA ARG A 52 4.90 -4.73 6.75
C ARG A 52 3.95 -4.63 5.58
N GLY A 53 2.85 -5.37 5.67
CA GLY A 53 1.83 -5.32 4.65
C GLY A 53 0.44 -5.49 5.25
N ILE A 54 -0.54 -4.95 4.57
CA ILE A 54 -1.96 -5.11 4.92
C ILE A 54 -2.77 -5.43 3.67
N VAL A 55 -3.88 -6.12 3.89
CA VAL A 55 -4.79 -6.51 2.82
C VAL A 55 -6.22 -6.20 3.21
N CYS A 56 -7.03 -5.92 2.20
CA CYS A 56 -8.47 -5.91 2.29
C CYS A 56 -8.99 -7.11 1.50
N MET A 57 -9.71 -7.99 2.16
CA MET A 57 -10.15 -9.25 1.58
C MET A 57 -11.67 -9.32 1.51
N ASP A 58 -12.16 -9.88 0.42
CA ASP A 58 -13.54 -10.35 0.28
C ASP A 58 -13.45 -11.88 0.13
N GLY A 59 -13.59 -12.59 1.25
CA GLY A 59 -13.28 -14.00 1.27
C GLY A 59 -11.82 -14.26 0.89
N GLU A 60 -11.60 -14.99 -0.19
CA GLU A 60 -10.25 -15.31 -0.67
C GLU A 60 -9.73 -14.34 -1.73
N VAL A 61 -10.55 -13.36 -2.11
CA VAL A 61 -10.19 -12.37 -3.13
C VAL A 61 -9.58 -11.15 -2.48
N CYS A 62 -8.37 -10.78 -2.91
CA CYS A 62 -7.74 -9.55 -2.47
C CYS A 62 -8.34 -8.37 -3.23
N ILE A 63 -8.94 -7.45 -2.50
CA ILE A 63 -9.58 -6.24 -3.03
C ILE A 63 -8.57 -5.09 -3.08
N SER A 64 -7.69 -5.03 -2.09
CA SER A 64 -6.66 -4.01 -1.98
C SER A 64 -5.47 -4.56 -1.22
N MET A 65 -4.28 -4.14 -1.61
CA MET A 65 -3.06 -4.49 -0.88
C MET A 65 -2.17 -3.27 -0.73
N LEU A 66 -1.44 -3.25 0.36
CA LEU A 66 -0.45 -2.23 0.64
C LEU A 66 0.71 -2.91 1.33
N CYS A 67 1.93 -2.67 0.85
CA CYS A 67 3.12 -3.19 1.49
C CYS A 67 4.27 -2.19 1.41
N GLY A 68 5.16 -2.28 2.36
CA GLY A 68 6.28 -1.36 2.46
C GLY A 68 7.20 -1.72 3.60
N ARG A 69 8.02 -0.77 4.00
CA ARG A 69 9.10 -1.01 4.96
C ARG A 69 9.18 0.09 6.00
N ILE A 70 9.51 -0.32 7.23
CA ILE A 70 9.80 0.62 8.31
C ILE A 70 11.25 1.06 8.16
N MET A 71 11.47 2.37 8.00
CA MET A 71 12.79 2.94 7.75
C MET A 71 13.15 3.95 8.83
N THR A 72 14.42 3.99 9.17
CA THR A 72 14.94 5.04 10.05
C THR A 72 15.15 6.32 9.28
N TYR A 73 14.66 7.42 9.83
CA TYR A 73 14.94 8.75 9.31
C TYR A 73 15.28 9.65 10.49
N GLN A 74 16.58 9.88 10.68
CA GLN A 74 17.12 10.59 11.85
C GLN A 74 16.70 9.90 13.16
N ASP A 75 16.07 10.61 14.09
CA ASP A 75 15.60 10.07 15.36
C ASP A 75 14.21 9.40 15.27
N LYS A 76 13.68 9.27 14.06
CA LYS A 76 12.31 8.81 13.83
C LYS A 76 12.29 7.51 13.05
N LYS A 77 11.16 6.81 13.16
CA LYS A 77 10.81 5.73 12.24
C LYS A 77 9.69 6.23 11.34
N MET A 78 9.79 5.87 10.07
CA MET A 78 8.76 6.18 9.09
C MET A 78 8.41 4.92 8.31
N PHE A 79 7.20 4.87 7.79
CA PHE A 79 6.78 3.79 6.93
C PHE A 79 6.84 4.24 5.47
N TRP A 80 7.63 3.52 4.70
CA TRP A 80 7.79 3.76 3.27
C TRP A 80 6.88 2.80 2.51
N VAL A 81 5.86 3.33 1.83
CA VAL A 81 4.92 2.52 1.04
C VAL A 81 5.56 2.22 -0.31
N ASP A 82 5.81 0.94 -0.56
CA ASP A 82 6.39 0.49 -1.84
C ASP A 82 5.30 0.16 -2.88
N GLU A 83 4.20 -0.47 -2.44
CA GLU A 83 3.06 -0.77 -3.29
C GLU A 83 1.75 -0.50 -2.55
N PHE A 84 0.79 0.07 -3.25
CA PHE A 84 -0.54 0.30 -2.74
C PHE A 84 -1.51 0.38 -3.92
N SER A 85 -2.47 -0.52 -3.95
CA SER A 85 -3.44 -0.59 -5.03
C SER A 85 -4.80 -1.08 -4.55
N VAL A 86 -5.82 -0.73 -5.31
CA VAL A 86 -7.21 -1.14 -5.08
C VAL A 86 -7.76 -1.64 -6.43
N LEU A 87 -8.45 -2.77 -6.42
CA LEU A 87 -9.10 -3.28 -7.63
C LEU A 87 -10.00 -2.19 -8.25
N PRO A 88 -9.97 -2.04 -9.59
CA PRO A 88 -10.75 -0.99 -10.25
C PRO A 88 -12.22 -0.98 -9.86
N ALA A 89 -12.85 -2.14 -9.74
CA ALA A 89 -14.26 -2.24 -9.37
C ALA A 89 -14.58 -1.73 -7.96
N PHE A 90 -13.57 -1.59 -7.11
CA PHE A 90 -13.73 -1.17 -5.72
C PHE A 90 -13.14 0.21 -5.44
N GLN A 91 -12.63 0.89 -6.47
CA GLN A 91 -12.12 2.24 -6.32
C GLN A 91 -13.25 3.22 -6.08
N ARG A 92 -12.94 4.34 -5.41
CA ARG A 92 -13.88 5.41 -5.07
C ARG A 92 -15.02 4.98 -4.15
N GLN A 93 -14.83 3.89 -3.41
CA GLN A 93 -15.80 3.37 -2.43
C GLN A 93 -15.25 3.41 -1.00
N GLY A 94 -14.14 4.12 -0.79
CA GLY A 94 -13.55 4.29 0.53
C GLY A 94 -12.62 3.17 0.97
N VAL A 95 -12.38 2.16 0.14
CA VAL A 95 -11.48 1.04 0.50
C VAL A 95 -10.07 1.54 0.75
N GLY A 96 -9.53 2.37 -0.16
CA GLY A 96 -8.19 2.91 0.01
C GLY A 96 -8.03 3.73 1.27
N SER A 97 -9.02 4.56 1.60
CA SER A 97 -9.01 5.35 2.84
C SER A 97 -9.01 4.46 4.08
N ARG A 98 -9.82 3.41 4.08
CA ARG A 98 -9.87 2.46 5.18
C ARG A 98 -8.56 1.68 5.31
N MET A 99 -7.91 1.35 4.19
CA MET A 99 -6.59 0.73 4.20
C MET A 99 -5.56 1.59 4.92
N LEU A 100 -5.55 2.89 4.62
CA LEU A 100 -4.61 3.82 5.25
C LEU A 100 -4.92 4.03 6.73
N ILE A 101 -6.20 4.08 7.10
CA ILE A 101 -6.60 4.16 8.51
C ILE A 101 -6.15 2.92 9.26
N PHE A 102 -6.37 1.74 8.68
CA PHE A 102 -5.96 0.48 9.29
C PHE A 102 -4.44 0.40 9.43
N LEU A 103 -3.70 0.78 8.38
CA LEU A 103 -2.24 0.84 8.44
C LEU A 103 -1.77 1.73 9.58
N ARG A 104 -2.35 2.92 9.69
CA ARG A 104 -2.00 3.86 10.75
C ARG A 104 -2.20 3.26 12.14
N GLN A 105 -3.31 2.57 12.34
CA GLN A 105 -3.59 1.89 13.60
C GLN A 105 -2.55 0.80 13.89
N GLU A 106 -2.18 0.00 12.87
CA GLU A 106 -1.20 -1.06 13.04
C GLU A 106 0.21 -0.51 13.30
N LEU A 107 0.56 0.61 12.68
CA LEU A 107 1.87 1.25 12.92
C LEU A 107 1.98 1.82 14.34
N GLN A 108 0.88 2.17 14.98
CA GLN A 108 0.89 2.60 16.38
C GLN A 108 1.18 1.46 17.35
N LYS A 109 1.02 0.22 16.93
CA LYS A 109 1.30 -0.97 17.74
C LYS A 109 2.75 -1.42 17.69
N GLU A 110 3.58 -0.81 16.81
CA GLU A 110 4.99 -1.14 16.71
C GLU A 110 5.73 -0.72 17.99
N PRO A 111 6.85 -1.39 18.35
CA PRO A 111 7.59 -1.07 19.58
C PRO A 111 7.94 0.42 19.71
N LYS A 112 8.26 1.05 18.58
CA LYS A 112 8.37 2.50 18.49
C LYS A 112 7.25 2.97 17.54
N PRO A 113 6.18 3.58 18.07
CA PRO A 113 5.04 3.99 17.25
C PRO A 113 5.48 4.86 16.07
N ILE A 114 4.87 4.61 14.92
CA ILE A 114 5.25 5.27 13.66
C ILE A 114 4.14 6.23 13.26
N ASN A 115 4.49 7.51 13.15
CA ASN A 115 3.54 8.59 12.85
C ASN A 115 3.76 9.19 11.46
N HIS A 116 4.76 8.70 10.72
CA HIS A 116 5.11 9.26 9.41
C HIS A 116 5.05 8.16 8.35
N MET A 117 4.42 8.49 7.24
CA MET A 117 4.40 7.64 6.05
C MET A 117 4.94 8.42 4.87
N ALA A 118 5.65 7.71 3.99
CA ALA A 118 6.12 8.26 2.73
C ALA A 118 5.58 7.40 1.60
N LEU A 119 5.10 8.04 0.56
CA LEU A 119 4.58 7.39 -0.64
C LEU A 119 5.18 8.10 -1.84
N ILE A 120 5.70 7.33 -2.78
CA ILE A 120 6.14 7.88 -4.06
C ILE A 120 5.08 7.57 -5.10
N THR A 121 4.59 8.62 -5.75
CA THR A 121 3.67 8.50 -6.87
C THR A 121 3.99 9.58 -7.89
N GLU A 122 3.58 9.39 -9.13
CA GLU A 122 3.79 10.41 -10.14
C GLU A 122 2.87 11.60 -9.89
N HIS A 123 3.43 12.78 -10.15
CA HIS A 123 2.71 14.03 -9.99
C HIS A 123 1.55 14.10 -11.00
N GLY A 124 0.38 14.48 -10.50
CA GLY A 124 -0.81 14.59 -11.35
C GLY A 124 -1.64 13.31 -11.47
N PHE A 125 -1.16 12.17 -10.98
CA PHE A 125 -1.94 10.94 -10.97
C PHE A 125 -3.01 10.99 -9.88
N PRO A 126 -4.14 10.27 -10.05
CA PRO A 126 -5.21 10.26 -9.04
C PRO A 126 -4.75 9.84 -7.64
N ALA A 127 -3.73 8.97 -7.56
CA ALA A 127 -3.15 8.54 -6.30
C ALA A 127 -2.63 9.72 -5.47
N LEU A 128 -2.07 10.75 -6.11
CA LEU A 128 -1.57 11.93 -5.41
C LEU A 128 -2.70 12.68 -4.71
N ARG A 129 -3.84 12.86 -5.40
CA ARG A 129 -5.01 13.52 -4.80
C ARG A 129 -5.54 12.73 -3.62
N PHE A 130 -5.58 11.41 -3.76
CA PHE A 130 -6.04 10.52 -2.72
C PHE A 130 -5.17 10.62 -1.47
N THR A 131 -3.86 10.58 -1.62
CA THR A 131 -2.93 10.66 -0.49
C THR A 131 -3.02 12.00 0.23
N LYS A 132 -3.16 13.10 -0.50
CA LYS A 132 -3.35 14.42 0.10
C LYS A 132 -4.67 14.50 0.87
N ARG A 133 -5.73 13.93 0.31
CA ARG A 133 -7.07 13.98 0.92
C ARG A 133 -7.15 13.18 2.20
N THR A 134 -6.40 12.09 2.30
CA THR A 134 -6.37 11.25 3.50
C THR A 134 -5.39 11.73 4.56
N ALA A 135 -4.80 12.91 4.36
CA ALA A 135 -3.89 13.55 5.31
C ALA A 135 -2.71 12.67 5.70
N LEU A 136 -2.04 12.10 4.71
CA LEU A 136 -0.79 11.37 4.93
C LEU A 136 0.31 12.33 5.31
N TRP A 137 1.10 11.96 6.29
CA TRP A 137 2.15 12.79 6.83
C TRP A 137 3.46 12.53 6.08
N GLY A 138 4.13 13.60 5.66
CA GLY A 138 5.42 13.48 5.00
C GLY A 138 5.37 12.73 3.67
N CYS A 139 4.33 12.98 2.87
CA CYS A 139 4.22 12.35 1.55
C CYS A 139 5.35 12.83 0.62
N ARG A 140 6.04 11.88 0.00
CA ARG A 140 7.06 12.18 -0.99
C ARG A 140 6.51 11.85 -2.38
N THR A 141 6.51 12.85 -3.27
CA THR A 141 6.09 12.69 -4.66
C THR A 141 7.19 13.21 -5.59
N ASN A 142 7.41 12.48 -6.68
CA ASN A 142 8.39 12.89 -7.70
C ASN A 142 9.70 13.40 -7.10
N TRP A 143 10.24 12.66 -6.12
CA TRP A 143 11.52 12.96 -5.47
C TRP A 143 11.52 14.21 -4.60
N SER A 144 10.37 14.83 -4.37
CA SER A 144 10.28 15.97 -3.47
C SER A 144 9.45 15.65 -2.24
N TRP A 145 9.82 16.23 -1.10
CA TRP A 145 9.03 16.13 0.11
C TRP A 145 7.89 17.15 0.04
N GLN A 146 6.70 16.68 0.32
CA GLN A 146 5.55 17.56 0.50
C GLN A 146 5.06 17.41 1.94
N ALA A 147 5.08 18.50 2.67
CA ALA A 147 4.50 18.55 4.00
C ALA A 147 2.97 18.57 3.86
N THR A 148 2.31 17.76 4.64
CA THR A 148 0.84 17.76 4.74
C THR A 148 0.41 18.42 6.02
#